data_0bc38989fc915f70b35308179779a0b7
#
_entry.id   0bc38989fc915f70b35308179779a0b7
#
_cell.length_a   1.000
_cell.length_b   1.000
_cell.length_c   1.000
_cell.angle_alpha   90.00
_cell.angle_beta   90.00
_cell.angle_gamma   90.00
#
_symmetry.space_group_name_H-M   'P 1'
#
loop_
_entity.id
_entity.type
_entity.pdbx_description
1 polymer ?
#
loop_
_entity_poly.entity_id
_entity_poly.type
_entity_poly.pdbx_seq_one_letter_code
_entity_poly.pdbx_strand_id
1 'polypeptide(L)'
;MKIIMYGNGGSGNHGCEAIVRGTIQLLGEHSYCILSENCKEDSQYALARIAALTSARGFRKKDFEFLKAYARLKLTGKYTDMDGLYYLPAIQRCKGNTDIALSVGGDNYCYGNTGIYAYLNRAFIKQKIRTILWGCSIEPDVVAEASVAEDLWNYALVAARESITYEAVKETGANVVQMPDPAFHMSPETCSLDERFLQSNVIGINISPMIIHNEQNKGAAYANYKTLIRYILDNTDAYIALIPHVVWASNDDRIPLKQLYDDFDH
;
A
#
# COMPACT_ATOMS: atom_id res chain seq x y z
N MET A 1 20.93 10.34 5.28
CA MET A 1 19.71 11.15 5.09
C MET A 1 18.64 10.72 6.06
N LYS A 2 17.68 11.60 6.35
CA LYS A 2 16.46 11.26 7.08
C LYS A 2 15.32 11.10 6.10
N ILE A 3 14.78 9.91 6.01
CA ILE A 3 13.74 9.52 5.05
C ILE A 3 12.45 9.23 5.82
N ILE A 4 11.36 9.86 5.41
CA ILE A 4 10.02 9.53 5.90
C ILE A 4 9.30 8.69 4.87
N MET A 5 8.62 7.64 5.34
CA MET A 5 7.71 6.83 4.53
C MET A 5 6.27 7.06 5.03
N TYR A 6 5.34 7.23 4.10
CA TYR A 6 3.92 7.46 4.42
C TYR A 6 3.02 6.77 3.40
N GLY A 7 1.78 6.54 3.77
CA GLY A 7 0.76 5.94 2.88
C GLY A 7 0.89 4.43 2.71
N ASN A 8 1.59 3.74 3.63
CA ASN A 8 1.81 2.28 3.56
C ASN A 8 0.57 1.43 3.95
N GLY A 9 -0.52 2.03 4.38
CA GLY A 9 -1.74 1.32 4.76
C GLY A 9 -1.69 0.48 6.04
N GLY A 10 -0.55 -0.08 6.39
CA GLY A 10 -0.30 -0.91 7.58
C GLY A 10 0.18 -2.32 7.24
N SER A 11 0.90 -2.94 8.18
CA SER A 11 1.60 -4.23 8.00
C SER A 11 0.67 -5.46 8.02
N GLY A 12 -0.59 -5.30 8.39
CA GLY A 12 -1.61 -6.35 8.22
C GLY A 12 -1.92 -6.66 6.75
N ASN A 13 -1.45 -5.79 5.83
CA ASN A 13 -1.25 -6.12 4.42
C ASN A 13 0.25 -6.40 4.21
N HIS A 14 0.60 -7.67 4.03
CA HIS A 14 1.99 -8.09 3.88
C HIS A 14 2.66 -7.54 2.62
N GLY A 15 1.91 -7.16 1.60
CA GLY A 15 2.42 -6.42 0.45
C GLY A 15 2.91 -5.03 0.85
N CYS A 16 2.15 -4.31 1.66
CA CYS A 16 2.57 -3.00 2.17
C CYS A 16 3.80 -3.11 3.09
N GLU A 17 3.85 -4.11 3.96
CA GLU A 17 5.02 -4.42 4.78
C GLU A 17 6.25 -4.72 3.91
N ALA A 18 6.11 -5.55 2.88
CA ALA A 18 7.18 -5.94 1.97
C ALA A 18 7.76 -4.73 1.21
N ILE A 19 6.92 -3.82 0.73
CA ILE A 19 7.37 -2.57 0.10
C ILE A 19 8.23 -1.74 1.06
N VAL A 20 7.80 -1.59 2.32
CA VAL A 20 8.56 -0.84 3.33
C VAL A 20 9.92 -1.50 3.60
N ARG A 21 9.93 -2.82 3.84
CA ARG A 21 11.17 -3.58 4.10
C ARG A 21 12.11 -3.56 2.91
N GLY A 22 11.59 -3.86 1.72
CA GLY A 22 12.36 -3.83 0.48
C GLY A 22 12.92 -2.43 0.19
N THR A 23 12.16 -1.37 0.46
CA THR A 23 12.63 0.01 0.34
C THR A 23 13.82 0.29 1.26
N ILE A 24 13.74 -0.11 2.54
CA ILE A 24 14.84 0.09 3.50
C ILE A 24 16.08 -0.69 3.08
N GLN A 25 15.93 -1.94 2.62
CA GLN A 25 17.04 -2.75 2.14
C GLN A 25 17.67 -2.16 0.87
N LEU A 26 16.85 -1.70 -0.08
CA LEU A 26 17.31 -1.10 -1.34
C LEU A 26 18.09 0.20 -1.12
N LEU A 27 17.58 1.08 -0.25
CA LEU A 27 18.20 2.37 -0.01
C LEU A 27 19.38 2.31 0.98
N GLY A 28 19.49 1.26 1.80
CA GLY A 28 20.62 1.03 2.69
C GLY A 28 20.63 1.91 3.94
N GLU A 29 21.83 2.31 4.40
CA GLU A 29 22.06 2.98 5.68
C GLU A 29 21.55 4.43 5.69
N HIS A 30 20.32 4.62 6.15
CA HIS A 30 19.70 5.92 6.38
C HIS A 30 18.89 5.91 7.68
N SER A 31 18.45 7.06 8.15
CA SER A 31 17.48 7.15 9.25
C SER A 31 16.08 7.11 8.68
N TYR A 32 15.31 6.09 9.02
CA TYR A 32 13.95 5.90 8.54
C TYR A 32 12.92 6.20 9.61
N CYS A 33 11.81 6.85 9.21
CA CYS A 33 10.63 7.04 10.03
C CYS A 33 9.39 6.71 9.19
N ILE A 34 8.51 5.88 9.73
CA ILE A 34 7.23 5.55 9.10
C ILE A 34 6.14 6.38 9.78
N LEU A 35 5.38 7.15 9.00
CA LEU A 35 4.12 7.71 9.45
C LEU A 35 3.06 6.61 9.37
N SER A 36 2.89 5.91 10.47
CA SER A 36 2.06 4.71 10.59
C SER A 36 0.60 5.07 10.87
N GLU A 37 -0.32 4.44 10.16
CA GLU A 37 -1.76 4.50 10.45
C GLU A 37 -2.10 3.72 11.73
N ASN A 38 -1.34 2.66 12.03
CA ASN A 38 -1.49 1.83 13.21
C ASN A 38 -0.13 1.36 13.75
N CYS A 39 0.49 2.20 14.60
CA CYS A 39 1.80 1.88 15.17
C CYS A 39 1.83 0.56 15.97
N LYS A 40 0.70 0.15 16.56
CA LYS A 40 0.64 -1.12 17.29
C LYS A 40 0.76 -2.31 16.33
N GLU A 41 0.04 -2.29 15.23
CA GLU A 41 0.08 -3.29 14.18
C GLU A 41 1.49 -3.38 13.59
N ASP A 42 2.03 -2.25 13.12
CA ASP A 42 3.38 -2.20 12.52
C ASP A 42 4.47 -2.69 13.50
N SER A 43 4.29 -2.46 14.81
CA SER A 43 5.20 -2.98 15.83
C SER A 43 5.07 -4.50 16.00
N GLN A 44 3.89 -5.08 15.86
CA GLN A 44 3.69 -6.54 15.90
C GLN A 44 4.43 -7.23 14.76
N TYR A 45 4.52 -6.59 13.59
CA TYR A 45 5.31 -7.04 12.44
C TYR A 45 6.77 -6.56 12.48
N ALA A 46 7.26 -6.16 13.65
CA ALA A 46 8.64 -5.79 13.91
C ALA A 46 9.21 -4.62 13.05
N LEU A 47 8.38 -3.79 12.41
CA LEU A 47 8.87 -2.63 11.69
C LEU A 47 9.57 -1.63 12.61
N ALA A 48 9.21 -1.57 13.90
CA ALA A 48 9.91 -0.76 14.90
C ALA A 48 11.38 -1.12 15.11
N ARG A 49 11.85 -2.28 14.62
CA ARG A 49 13.26 -2.70 14.69
C ARG A 49 14.11 -2.07 13.58
N ILE A 50 13.50 -1.65 12.48
CA ILE A 50 14.19 -1.15 11.29
C ILE A 50 13.89 0.31 10.97
N ALA A 51 12.84 0.88 11.55
CA ALA A 51 12.46 2.29 11.38
C ALA A 51 11.79 2.84 12.64
N ALA A 52 11.90 4.15 12.87
CA ALA A 52 11.10 4.81 13.90
C ALA A 52 9.63 4.85 13.45
N LEU A 53 8.70 4.48 14.33
CA LEU A 53 7.27 4.58 14.07
C LEU A 53 6.70 5.86 14.71
N THR A 54 5.95 6.62 13.95
CA THR A 54 5.23 7.80 14.40
C THR A 54 3.80 7.72 13.91
N SER A 55 2.81 7.96 14.76
CA SER A 55 1.42 8.00 14.33
C SER A 55 1.24 9.04 13.22
N ALA A 56 0.69 8.59 12.09
CA ALA A 56 0.37 9.43 10.94
C ALA A 56 -0.72 10.45 11.30
N ARG A 57 -1.67 10.04 12.14
CA ARG A 57 -2.79 10.87 12.56
C ARG A 57 -2.55 11.46 13.95
N GLY A 58 -2.95 12.71 14.11
CA GLY A 58 -2.86 13.40 15.38
C GLY A 58 -4.01 14.35 15.62
N PHE A 59 -4.24 14.68 16.89
CA PHE A 59 -5.25 15.67 17.25
C PHE A 59 -4.83 17.05 16.78
N ARG A 60 -5.75 17.79 16.19
CA ARG A 60 -5.58 19.19 15.79
C ARG A 60 -6.66 20.07 16.39
N LYS A 61 -6.26 21.23 16.90
CA LYS A 61 -7.19 22.27 17.35
C LYS A 61 -7.95 22.86 16.14
N LYS A 62 -9.15 23.34 16.37
CA LYS A 62 -9.93 24.11 15.37
C LYS A 62 -9.24 25.44 15.14
N ASP A 63 -8.50 25.57 14.05
CA ASP A 63 -7.75 26.75 13.63
C ASP A 63 -8.20 27.23 12.24
N PHE A 64 -7.44 28.14 11.65
CA PHE A 64 -7.75 28.68 10.31
C PHE A 64 -7.78 27.60 9.23
N GLU A 65 -6.88 26.61 9.28
CA GLU A 65 -6.89 25.48 8.32
C GLU A 65 -8.14 24.62 8.49
N PHE A 66 -8.61 24.43 9.73
CA PHE A 66 -9.89 23.76 9.97
C PHE A 66 -11.06 24.51 9.34
N LEU A 67 -11.12 25.84 9.54
CA LEU A 67 -12.19 26.67 8.96
C LEU A 67 -12.17 26.59 7.42
N LYS A 68 -11.00 26.62 6.82
CA LYS A 68 -10.80 26.50 5.38
C LYS A 68 -11.25 25.14 4.83
N ALA A 69 -10.85 24.05 5.51
CA ALA A 69 -11.26 22.69 5.15
C ALA A 69 -12.78 22.52 5.31
N TYR A 70 -13.35 23.05 6.37
CA TYR A 70 -14.80 23.01 6.60
C TYR A 70 -15.59 23.82 5.52
N ALA A 71 -15.10 24.99 5.15
CA ALA A 71 -15.70 25.76 4.06
C ALA A 71 -15.65 24.99 2.73
N ARG A 72 -14.52 24.34 2.41
CA ARG A 72 -14.42 23.47 1.24
C ARG A 72 -15.38 22.28 1.29
N LEU A 73 -15.50 21.61 2.44
CA LEU A 73 -16.46 20.53 2.62
C LEU A 73 -17.90 21.00 2.31
N LYS A 74 -18.28 22.19 2.81
CA LYS A 74 -19.60 22.77 2.54
C LYS A 74 -19.83 23.12 1.08
N LEU A 75 -18.79 23.55 0.37
CA LEU A 75 -18.89 23.92 -1.05
C LEU A 75 -18.84 22.71 -2.00
N THR A 76 -18.06 21.68 -1.67
CA THR A 76 -17.77 20.57 -2.60
C THR A 76 -18.37 19.24 -2.19
N GLY A 77 -18.83 19.08 -0.94
CA GLY A 77 -19.25 17.81 -0.36
C GLY A 77 -18.11 16.81 -0.10
N LYS A 78 -16.86 17.16 -0.41
CA LYS A 78 -15.71 16.26 -0.30
C LYS A 78 -15.02 16.40 1.05
N TYR A 79 -14.77 15.27 1.73
CA TYR A 79 -14.14 15.21 3.06
C TYR A 79 -12.59 15.26 3.01
N THR A 80 -11.98 15.19 1.84
CA THR A 80 -10.52 15.10 1.64
C THR A 80 -9.71 16.05 2.51
N ASP A 81 -10.06 17.35 2.50
CA ASP A 81 -9.31 18.36 3.26
C ASP A 81 -9.52 18.17 4.78
N MET A 82 -10.72 17.75 5.22
CA MET A 82 -11.00 17.45 6.62
C MET A 82 -10.20 16.24 7.11
N ASP A 83 -10.17 15.17 6.31
CA ASP A 83 -9.38 13.96 6.61
C ASP A 83 -7.88 14.28 6.62
N GLY A 84 -7.42 15.10 5.68
CA GLY A 84 -6.03 15.54 5.59
C GLY A 84 -5.55 16.33 6.83
N LEU A 85 -6.45 17.03 7.51
CA LEU A 85 -6.09 17.79 8.72
C LEU A 85 -5.50 16.91 9.83
N TYR A 86 -5.92 15.65 9.94
CA TYR A 86 -5.39 14.74 10.95
C TYR A 86 -3.91 14.40 10.74
N TYR A 87 -3.40 14.50 9.52
CA TYR A 87 -2.00 14.21 9.17
C TYR A 87 -1.07 15.42 9.38
N LEU A 88 -1.60 16.63 9.35
CA LEU A 88 -0.78 17.84 9.42
C LEU A 88 0.11 17.91 10.67
N PRO A 89 -0.32 17.51 11.89
CA PRO A 89 0.58 17.55 13.04
C PRO A 89 1.82 16.67 12.88
N ALA A 90 1.68 15.48 12.26
CA ALA A 90 2.80 14.60 11.98
C ALA A 90 3.73 15.21 10.93
N ILE A 91 3.18 15.69 9.81
CA ILE A 91 3.95 16.31 8.73
C ILE A 91 4.67 17.59 9.20
N GLN A 92 4.04 18.42 10.03
CA GLN A 92 4.67 19.62 10.57
C GLN A 92 5.88 19.32 11.47
N ARG A 93 5.85 18.22 12.23
CA ARG A 93 7.00 17.75 13.01
C ARG A 93 8.19 17.31 12.17
N CYS A 94 7.96 16.98 10.91
CA CYS A 94 9.02 16.59 9.96
C CYS A 94 9.87 17.78 9.48
N LYS A 95 9.36 19.01 9.60
CA LYS A 95 10.05 20.22 9.13
C LYS A 95 11.44 20.37 9.75
N GLY A 96 12.43 20.57 8.91
CA GLY A 96 13.84 20.72 9.30
C GLY A 96 14.53 19.44 9.80
N ASN A 97 13.79 18.33 9.86
CA ASN A 97 14.31 17.04 10.33
C ASN A 97 14.13 15.91 9.28
N THR A 98 13.79 16.26 8.06
CA THR A 98 13.51 15.29 6.99
C THR A 98 14.08 15.82 5.69
N ASP A 99 14.81 14.97 4.97
CA ASP A 99 15.40 15.30 3.68
C ASP A 99 14.44 14.97 2.53
N ILE A 100 13.71 13.87 2.66
CA ILE A 100 12.79 13.37 1.64
C ILE A 100 11.63 12.58 2.26
N ALA A 101 10.47 12.61 1.60
CA ALA A 101 9.30 11.82 1.98
C ALA A 101 8.88 10.91 0.82
N LEU A 102 8.77 9.60 1.10
CA LEU A 102 8.37 8.57 0.16
C LEU A 102 6.92 8.16 0.42
N SER A 103 6.06 8.27 -0.60
CA SER A 103 4.73 7.67 -0.61
C SER A 103 4.87 6.21 -1.02
N VAL A 104 4.75 5.27 -0.07
CA VAL A 104 5.15 3.86 -0.26
C VAL A 104 3.96 2.89 -0.32
N GLY A 105 2.75 3.35 -0.57
CA GLY A 105 1.56 2.51 -0.56
C GLY A 105 1.34 1.63 -1.79
N GLY A 106 2.16 1.77 -2.82
CA GLY A 106 2.05 1.00 -4.05
C GLY A 106 0.83 1.35 -4.91
N ASP A 107 -0.35 1.19 -4.38
CA ASP A 107 -1.65 1.39 -5.02
C ASP A 107 -2.43 2.62 -4.51
N ASN A 108 -1.74 3.58 -3.91
CA ASN A 108 -2.33 4.78 -3.28
C ASN A 108 -3.24 5.60 -4.24
N TYR A 109 -3.03 5.51 -5.54
CA TYR A 109 -3.82 6.19 -6.55
C TYR A 109 -4.81 5.27 -7.30
N CYS A 110 -4.95 4.00 -6.90
CA CYS A 110 -5.82 3.03 -7.61
C CYS A 110 -7.29 3.07 -7.16
N TYR A 111 -7.60 3.48 -5.94
CA TYR A 111 -8.93 3.25 -5.33
C TYR A 111 -9.78 4.51 -5.14
N GLY A 112 -9.80 5.40 -6.11
CA GLY A 112 -10.78 6.50 -6.17
C GLY A 112 -10.65 7.63 -5.14
N ASN A 113 -9.89 7.48 -4.06
CA ASN A 113 -9.65 8.53 -3.06
C ASN A 113 -8.26 9.17 -3.22
N THR A 114 -7.89 9.48 -4.45
CA THR A 114 -6.58 10.08 -4.80
C THR A 114 -6.34 11.42 -4.09
N GLY A 115 -7.42 12.14 -3.79
CA GLY A 115 -7.35 13.47 -3.19
C GLY A 115 -6.62 13.53 -1.86
N ILE A 116 -6.65 12.46 -1.03
CA ILE A 116 -5.93 12.44 0.25
C ILE A 116 -4.42 12.42 0.01
N TYR A 117 -3.93 11.63 -0.94
CA TYR A 117 -2.50 11.55 -1.25
C TYR A 117 -1.99 12.85 -1.87
N ALA A 118 -2.78 13.47 -2.75
CA ALA A 118 -2.49 14.81 -3.26
C ALA A 118 -2.46 15.87 -2.14
N TYR A 119 -3.32 15.76 -1.13
CA TYR A 119 -3.26 16.63 0.05
C TYR A 119 -1.98 16.42 0.84
N LEU A 120 -1.59 15.16 1.10
CA LEU A 120 -0.38 14.81 1.84
C LEU A 120 0.87 15.30 1.10
N ASN A 121 0.94 15.06 -0.21
CA ASN A 121 2.02 15.53 -1.07
C ASN A 121 2.20 17.06 -0.94
N ARG A 122 1.14 17.83 -1.17
CA ARG A 122 1.17 19.29 -0.99
C ARG A 122 1.54 19.71 0.42
N ALA A 123 1.12 18.97 1.46
CA ALA A 123 1.45 19.29 2.83
C ALA A 123 2.95 19.13 3.11
N PHE A 124 3.62 18.09 2.60
CA PHE A 124 5.08 17.93 2.67
C PHE A 124 5.81 19.01 1.90
N ILE A 125 5.39 19.33 0.68
CA ILE A 125 5.99 20.39 -0.15
C ILE A 125 5.92 21.75 0.55
N LYS A 126 4.81 22.08 1.23
CA LYS A 126 4.69 23.29 2.07
C LYS A 126 5.71 23.34 3.21
N GLN A 127 6.17 22.20 3.70
CA GLN A 127 7.27 22.11 4.68
C GLN A 127 8.66 22.15 4.03
N LYS A 128 8.75 22.34 2.71
CA LYS A 128 9.98 22.31 1.90
C LYS A 128 10.65 20.92 1.90
N ILE A 129 9.87 19.86 2.05
CA ILE A 129 10.31 18.47 1.96
C ILE A 129 9.98 17.98 0.55
N ARG A 130 10.98 17.44 -0.16
CA ARG A 130 10.77 16.82 -1.46
C ARG A 130 10.04 15.49 -1.27
N THR A 131 9.12 15.19 -2.17
CA THR A 131 8.32 13.98 -2.16
C THR A 131 8.64 13.11 -3.36
N ILE A 132 8.59 11.80 -3.16
CA ILE A 132 8.66 10.79 -4.24
C ILE A 132 7.45 9.89 -4.09
N LEU A 133 6.75 9.64 -5.19
CA LEU A 133 5.78 8.56 -5.28
C LEU A 133 6.53 7.28 -5.64
N TRP A 134 6.56 6.32 -4.70
CA TRP A 134 7.54 5.23 -4.70
C TRP A 134 6.91 3.86 -4.92
N GLY A 135 7.31 3.17 -6.00
CA GLY A 135 6.84 1.83 -6.33
C GLY A 135 5.33 1.78 -6.63
N CYS A 136 4.80 2.77 -7.36
CA CYS A 136 3.36 2.92 -7.57
C CYS A 136 2.86 2.19 -8.82
N SER A 137 1.57 1.82 -8.76
CA SER A 137 0.72 1.53 -9.92
C SER A 137 -0.44 2.51 -9.96
N ILE A 138 -0.79 3.00 -11.14
CA ILE A 138 -1.88 3.95 -11.37
C ILE A 138 -2.53 3.62 -12.70
N GLU A 139 -3.84 3.46 -12.71
CA GLU A 139 -4.58 3.22 -13.95
C GLU A 139 -4.47 4.44 -14.90
N PRO A 140 -4.35 4.24 -16.22
CA PRO A 140 -4.22 5.33 -17.18
C PRO A 140 -5.36 6.34 -17.11
N ASP A 141 -6.60 5.89 -16.89
CA ASP A 141 -7.76 6.76 -16.77
C ASP A 141 -7.66 7.67 -15.53
N VAL A 142 -7.07 7.18 -14.44
CA VAL A 142 -6.81 7.96 -13.23
C VAL A 142 -5.70 8.99 -13.48
N VAL A 143 -4.62 8.59 -14.19
CA VAL A 143 -3.55 9.52 -14.59
C VAL A 143 -4.10 10.65 -15.47
N ALA A 144 -5.06 10.37 -16.34
CA ALA A 144 -5.69 11.34 -17.22
C ALA A 144 -6.56 12.38 -16.49
N GLU A 145 -6.94 12.13 -15.22
CA GLU A 145 -7.63 13.13 -14.42
C GLU A 145 -6.74 14.35 -14.19
N ALA A 146 -7.19 15.55 -14.58
CA ALA A 146 -6.39 16.79 -14.49
C ALA A 146 -5.83 17.04 -13.08
N SER A 147 -6.60 16.72 -12.02
CA SER A 147 -6.15 16.89 -10.63
C SER A 147 -5.07 15.90 -10.22
N VAL A 148 -5.06 14.70 -10.79
CA VAL A 148 -4.04 13.67 -10.55
C VAL A 148 -2.77 14.02 -11.35
N ALA A 149 -2.91 14.34 -12.63
CA ALA A 149 -1.79 14.77 -13.46
C ALA A 149 -1.03 15.97 -12.85
N GLU A 150 -1.78 16.98 -12.35
CA GLU A 150 -1.19 18.13 -11.64
C GLU A 150 -0.43 17.70 -10.37
N ASP A 151 -0.98 16.74 -9.60
CA ASP A 151 -0.31 16.27 -8.39
C ASP A 151 0.93 15.44 -8.71
N LEU A 152 0.90 14.60 -9.73
CA LEU A 152 2.06 13.81 -10.19
C LEU A 152 3.22 14.72 -10.60
N TRP A 153 2.94 15.87 -11.20
CA TRP A 153 3.92 16.90 -11.54
C TRP A 153 4.62 17.52 -10.32
N ASN A 154 3.96 17.53 -9.18
CA ASN A 154 4.50 18.09 -7.95
C ASN A 154 5.44 17.13 -7.20
N TYR A 155 5.47 15.84 -7.55
CA TYR A 155 6.49 14.92 -7.04
C TYR A 155 7.85 15.22 -7.68
N ALA A 156 8.91 15.17 -6.88
CA ALA A 156 10.28 15.26 -7.41
C ALA A 156 10.61 14.08 -8.34
N LEU A 157 9.97 12.94 -8.10
CA LEU A 157 10.06 11.73 -8.91
C LEU A 157 8.83 10.86 -8.68
N VAL A 158 8.34 10.24 -9.75
CA VAL A 158 7.40 9.11 -9.72
C VAL A 158 8.16 7.85 -10.12
N ALA A 159 8.22 6.87 -9.23
CA ALA A 159 8.85 5.57 -9.49
C ALA A 159 7.75 4.54 -9.74
N ALA A 160 7.44 4.30 -11.01
CA ALA A 160 6.42 3.35 -11.45
C ALA A 160 6.95 1.92 -11.40
N ARG A 161 6.19 0.97 -10.83
CA ARG A 161 6.63 -0.42 -10.70
C ARG A 161 6.30 -1.29 -11.91
N GLU A 162 5.56 -0.76 -12.87
CA GLU A 162 5.23 -1.46 -14.11
C GLU A 162 5.06 -0.48 -15.29
N SER A 163 5.04 -1.02 -16.51
CA SER A 163 5.11 -0.23 -17.74
C SER A 163 3.85 0.58 -18.05
N ILE A 164 2.67 0.09 -17.67
CA ILE A 164 1.40 0.78 -17.94
C ILE A 164 1.38 2.14 -17.21
N THR A 165 1.70 2.13 -15.92
CA THR A 165 1.83 3.36 -15.13
C THR A 165 2.94 4.25 -15.67
N TYR A 166 4.11 3.66 -15.99
CA TYR A 166 5.25 4.43 -16.52
C TYR A 166 4.87 5.22 -17.77
N GLU A 167 4.28 4.56 -18.77
CA GLU A 167 3.91 5.21 -20.03
C GLU A 167 2.80 6.25 -19.81
N ALA A 168 1.78 5.95 -19.01
CA ALA A 168 0.71 6.90 -18.72
C ALA A 168 1.24 8.17 -18.01
N VAL A 169 2.10 8.02 -16.99
CA VAL A 169 2.67 9.16 -16.26
C VAL A 169 3.62 9.97 -17.15
N LYS A 170 4.43 9.31 -17.98
CA LYS A 170 5.34 9.95 -18.93
C LYS A 170 4.61 10.88 -19.90
N GLU A 171 3.41 10.52 -20.34
CA GLU A 171 2.59 11.36 -21.22
C GLU A 171 2.16 12.67 -20.53
N THR A 172 2.06 12.71 -19.21
CA THR A 172 1.77 13.94 -18.46
C THR A 172 2.96 14.90 -18.44
N GLY A 173 4.17 14.45 -18.76
CA GLY A 173 5.42 15.20 -18.64
C GLY A 173 5.98 15.27 -17.20
N ALA A 174 5.41 14.53 -16.24
CA ALA A 174 5.98 14.40 -14.90
C ALA A 174 7.31 13.64 -14.95
N ASN A 175 8.19 13.89 -13.97
CA ASN A 175 9.45 13.17 -13.85
C ASN A 175 9.20 11.74 -13.39
N VAL A 176 9.33 10.77 -14.28
CA VAL A 176 9.02 9.36 -14.01
C VAL A 176 10.17 8.42 -14.39
N VAL A 177 10.36 7.38 -13.57
CA VAL A 177 11.23 6.25 -13.88
C VAL A 177 10.47 4.96 -13.69
N GLN A 178 10.85 3.92 -14.44
CA GLN A 178 10.36 2.58 -14.20
C GLN A 178 11.38 1.80 -13.36
N MET A 179 10.89 1.10 -12.33
CA MET A 179 11.70 0.24 -11.48
C MET A 179 10.85 -0.97 -11.02
N PRO A 180 11.46 -2.12 -10.70
CA PRO A 180 10.71 -3.21 -10.07
C PRO A 180 10.05 -2.77 -8.77
N ASP A 181 8.97 -3.46 -8.38
CA ASP A 181 8.35 -3.24 -7.06
C ASP A 181 9.42 -3.41 -5.97
N PRO A 182 9.58 -2.47 -5.04
CA PRO A 182 10.56 -2.56 -3.96
C PRO A 182 10.48 -3.85 -3.13
N ALA A 183 9.32 -4.48 -3.05
CA ALA A 183 9.14 -5.76 -2.37
C ALA A 183 10.03 -6.87 -2.92
N PHE A 184 10.39 -6.84 -4.22
CA PHE A 184 11.32 -7.80 -4.81
C PHE A 184 12.76 -7.68 -4.30
N HIS A 185 13.10 -6.58 -3.66
CA HIS A 185 14.43 -6.40 -3.05
C HIS A 185 14.51 -6.96 -1.62
N MET A 186 13.38 -7.39 -1.06
CA MET A 186 13.34 -7.98 0.27
C MET A 186 14.04 -9.34 0.27
N SER A 187 14.99 -9.52 1.20
CA SER A 187 15.65 -10.81 1.40
C SER A 187 14.67 -11.81 1.98
N PRO A 188 14.61 -13.04 1.45
CA PRO A 188 13.78 -14.09 2.03
C PRO A 188 14.30 -14.49 3.41
N GLU A 189 13.38 -14.75 4.34
CA GLU A 189 13.71 -15.33 5.63
C GLU A 189 13.38 -16.83 5.63
N THR A 190 14.25 -17.63 6.20
CA THR A 190 13.99 -19.06 6.38
C THR A 190 12.95 -19.25 7.46
N CYS A 191 11.92 -20.03 7.18
CA CYS A 191 10.93 -20.46 8.17
C CYS A 191 10.87 -22.00 8.22
N SER A 192 10.42 -22.53 9.34
CA SER A 192 10.12 -23.96 9.45
C SER A 192 8.85 -24.24 8.67
N LEU A 193 8.96 -24.97 7.57
CA LEU A 193 7.85 -25.45 6.78
C LEU A 193 7.68 -26.97 7.02
N ASP A 194 6.46 -27.46 6.82
CA ASP A 194 6.19 -28.91 6.77
C ASP A 194 7.04 -29.55 5.67
N GLU A 195 7.65 -30.71 5.95
CA GLU A 195 8.53 -31.41 5.01
C GLU A 195 7.86 -31.68 3.65
N ARG A 196 6.55 -31.84 3.63
CA ARG A 196 5.76 -32.02 2.40
C ARG A 196 5.92 -30.85 1.42
N PHE A 197 6.05 -29.63 1.94
CA PHE A 197 6.30 -28.44 1.10
C PHE A 197 7.75 -28.33 0.60
N LEU A 198 8.69 -28.98 1.26
CA LEU A 198 10.12 -28.95 0.89
C LEU A 198 10.48 -30.02 -0.14
N GLN A 199 9.73 -31.13 -0.20
CA GLN A 199 10.07 -32.30 -1.01
C GLN A 199 9.17 -32.49 -2.22
N SER A 200 8.18 -31.64 -2.42
CA SER A 200 7.13 -31.81 -3.44
C SER A 200 6.93 -30.55 -4.27
N ASN A 201 6.22 -30.70 -5.39
CA ASN A 201 5.72 -29.54 -6.11
C ASN A 201 4.62 -28.88 -5.28
N VAL A 202 4.71 -27.55 -5.10
CA VAL A 202 3.75 -26.77 -4.32
C VAL A 202 3.17 -25.66 -5.16
N ILE A 203 1.84 -25.53 -5.16
CA ILE A 203 1.12 -24.44 -5.80
C ILE A 203 0.54 -23.55 -4.71
N GLY A 204 1.01 -22.28 -4.66
CA GLY A 204 0.47 -21.26 -3.75
C GLY A 204 -0.82 -20.67 -4.29
N ILE A 205 -1.86 -20.62 -3.45
CA ILE A 205 -3.16 -19.99 -3.78
C ILE A 205 -3.50 -18.94 -2.72
N ASN A 206 -3.91 -17.76 -3.17
CA ASN A 206 -4.52 -16.73 -2.33
C ASN A 206 -5.91 -16.40 -2.87
N ILE A 207 -6.84 -16.08 -1.99
CA ILE A 207 -8.15 -15.50 -2.28
C ILE A 207 -8.44 -14.38 -1.30
N SER A 208 -8.80 -13.20 -1.82
CA SER A 208 -9.10 -12.02 -0.99
C SER A 208 -10.61 -11.79 -0.86
N PRO A 209 -11.10 -11.44 0.34
CA PRO A 209 -12.46 -10.95 0.51
C PRO A 209 -12.82 -9.79 -0.42
N MET A 210 -11.84 -8.96 -0.79
CA MET A 210 -12.05 -7.85 -1.73
C MET A 210 -12.53 -8.34 -3.10
N ILE A 211 -11.96 -9.43 -3.64
CA ILE A 211 -12.40 -10.02 -4.91
C ILE A 211 -13.82 -10.56 -4.78
N ILE A 212 -14.13 -11.24 -3.67
CA ILE A 212 -15.46 -11.80 -3.41
C ILE A 212 -16.52 -10.69 -3.26
N HIS A 213 -16.17 -9.58 -2.61
CA HIS A 213 -17.12 -8.46 -2.43
C HIS A 213 -17.39 -7.68 -3.73
N ASN A 214 -16.42 -7.61 -4.62
CA ASN A 214 -16.50 -6.84 -5.87
C ASN A 214 -16.92 -7.69 -7.09
N GLU A 215 -17.18 -9.00 -6.91
CA GLU A 215 -17.62 -9.84 -8.01
C GLU A 215 -19.01 -9.42 -8.56
N GLN A 216 -19.14 -9.44 -9.88
CA GLN A 216 -20.44 -9.12 -10.54
C GLN A 216 -21.49 -10.23 -10.32
N ASN A 217 -21.03 -11.48 -10.37
CA ASN A 217 -21.86 -12.66 -10.15
C ASN A 217 -21.53 -13.27 -8.79
N LYS A 218 -22.45 -13.14 -7.82
CA LYS A 218 -22.24 -13.64 -6.45
C LYS A 218 -21.87 -15.11 -6.42
N GLY A 219 -20.75 -15.42 -5.75
CA GLY A 219 -20.24 -16.76 -5.57
C GLY A 219 -19.36 -17.27 -6.74
N ALA A 220 -19.23 -16.50 -7.83
CA ALA A 220 -18.45 -16.91 -8.99
C ALA A 220 -16.94 -17.03 -8.65
N ALA A 221 -16.39 -16.07 -7.92
CA ALA A 221 -14.98 -16.13 -7.53
C ALA A 221 -14.70 -17.40 -6.73
N TYR A 222 -15.48 -17.64 -5.70
CA TYR A 222 -15.31 -18.83 -4.84
C TYR A 222 -15.48 -20.14 -5.62
N ALA A 223 -16.49 -20.24 -6.48
CA ALA A 223 -16.72 -21.42 -7.32
C ALA A 223 -15.55 -21.67 -8.29
N ASN A 224 -14.97 -20.61 -8.85
CA ASN A 224 -13.80 -20.70 -9.74
C ASN A 224 -12.57 -21.22 -8.98
N TYR A 225 -12.31 -20.74 -7.76
CA TYR A 225 -11.23 -21.25 -6.92
C TYR A 225 -11.44 -22.74 -6.58
N LYS A 226 -12.65 -23.15 -6.25
CA LYS A 226 -12.96 -24.60 -6.04
C LYS A 226 -12.70 -25.43 -7.28
N THR A 227 -13.09 -24.95 -8.44
CA THR A 227 -12.84 -25.62 -9.72
C THR A 227 -11.34 -25.73 -10.02
N LEU A 228 -10.58 -24.67 -9.79
CA LEU A 228 -9.12 -24.67 -9.96
C LEU A 228 -8.44 -25.65 -9.00
N ILE A 229 -8.81 -25.64 -7.72
CA ILE A 229 -8.23 -26.53 -6.70
C ILE A 229 -8.53 -27.99 -7.07
N ARG A 230 -9.76 -28.31 -7.44
CA ARG A 230 -10.14 -29.66 -7.87
C ARG A 230 -9.33 -30.09 -9.10
N TYR A 231 -9.21 -29.23 -10.09
CA TYR A 231 -8.41 -29.52 -11.27
C TYR A 231 -6.95 -29.83 -10.92
N ILE A 232 -6.34 -29.06 -10.03
CA ILE A 232 -4.96 -29.30 -9.57
C ILE A 232 -4.85 -30.67 -8.88
N LEU A 233 -5.76 -30.96 -7.94
CA LEU A 233 -5.74 -32.22 -7.18
C LEU A 233 -5.99 -33.45 -8.08
N ASP A 234 -6.85 -33.33 -9.10
CA ASP A 234 -7.21 -34.44 -9.99
C ASP A 234 -6.15 -34.70 -11.06
N ASN A 235 -5.31 -33.72 -11.40
CA ASN A 235 -4.41 -33.79 -12.55
C ASN A 235 -2.93 -33.66 -12.22
N THR A 236 -2.57 -33.43 -10.96
CA THR A 236 -1.18 -33.28 -10.53
C THR A 236 -0.91 -33.91 -9.17
N ASP A 237 0.36 -34.17 -8.87
CA ASP A 237 0.84 -34.59 -7.55
C ASP A 237 1.25 -33.38 -6.67
N ALA A 238 0.82 -32.17 -7.02
CA ALA A 238 1.21 -30.97 -6.31
C ALA A 238 0.42 -30.81 -5.01
N TYR A 239 1.09 -30.35 -3.97
CA TYR A 239 0.45 -29.83 -2.77
C TYR A 239 -0.03 -28.40 -2.99
N ILE A 240 -1.13 -28.02 -2.35
CA ILE A 240 -1.66 -26.67 -2.39
C ILE A 240 -1.35 -25.98 -1.07
N ALA A 241 -0.68 -24.82 -1.15
CA ALA A 241 -0.45 -23.93 -0.03
C ALA A 241 -1.43 -22.74 -0.12
N LEU A 242 -2.29 -22.59 0.88
CA LEU A 242 -3.22 -21.46 1.00
C LEU A 242 -2.50 -20.33 1.75
N ILE A 243 -2.17 -19.24 1.05
CA ILE A 243 -1.28 -18.19 1.55
C ILE A 243 -2.05 -16.87 1.70
N PRO A 244 -2.35 -16.40 2.94
CA PRO A 244 -2.98 -15.11 3.14
C PRO A 244 -1.99 -13.96 2.92
N HIS A 245 -2.41 -12.90 2.24
CA HIS A 245 -1.64 -11.67 2.07
C HIS A 245 -2.14 -10.55 2.97
N VAL A 246 -3.45 -10.46 3.19
CA VAL A 246 -4.08 -9.44 4.04
C VAL A 246 -4.74 -10.13 5.22
N VAL A 247 -4.44 -9.64 6.42
CA VAL A 247 -4.95 -10.21 7.68
C VAL A 247 -5.60 -9.14 8.58
N TRP A 248 -6.13 -8.09 7.99
CA TRP A 248 -6.92 -7.08 8.70
C TRP A 248 -8.29 -7.64 9.10
N ALA A 249 -8.79 -7.27 10.27
CA ALA A 249 -10.09 -7.74 10.77
C ALA A 249 -11.26 -7.48 9.80
N SER A 250 -11.19 -6.42 8.99
CA SER A 250 -12.21 -6.06 8.00
C SER A 250 -11.99 -6.69 6.62
N ASN A 251 -10.82 -7.24 6.35
CA ASN A 251 -10.43 -7.83 5.07
C ASN A 251 -9.40 -8.94 5.29
N ASP A 252 -9.84 -10.06 5.87
CA ASP A 252 -8.96 -11.15 6.29
C ASP A 252 -9.01 -12.31 5.30
N ASP A 253 -7.95 -12.48 4.53
CA ASP A 253 -7.81 -13.56 3.53
C ASP A 253 -7.92 -14.95 4.17
N ARG A 254 -7.59 -15.10 5.46
CA ARG A 254 -7.69 -16.37 6.16
C ARG A 254 -9.12 -16.91 6.24
N ILE A 255 -10.12 -16.04 6.19
CA ILE A 255 -11.54 -16.45 6.26
C ILE A 255 -11.93 -17.26 5.01
N PRO A 256 -11.84 -16.71 3.77
CA PRO A 256 -12.17 -17.48 2.58
C PRO A 256 -11.19 -18.63 2.31
N LEU A 257 -9.91 -18.50 2.68
CA LEU A 257 -8.94 -19.59 2.57
C LEU A 257 -9.29 -20.77 3.48
N LYS A 258 -9.68 -20.51 4.74
CA LYS A 258 -10.15 -21.56 5.65
C LYS A 258 -11.39 -22.25 5.12
N GLN A 259 -12.33 -21.51 4.54
CA GLN A 259 -13.52 -22.09 3.93
C GLN A 259 -13.16 -22.99 2.73
N LEU A 260 -12.21 -22.56 1.88
CA LEU A 260 -11.70 -23.41 0.79
C LEU A 260 -11.03 -24.67 1.34
N TYR A 261 -10.20 -24.54 2.37
CA TYR A 261 -9.58 -25.71 3.02
C TYR A 261 -10.63 -26.72 3.48
N ASP A 262 -11.64 -26.26 4.23
CA ASP A 262 -12.69 -27.13 4.79
C ASP A 262 -13.53 -27.83 3.69
N ASP A 263 -13.65 -27.24 2.50
CA ASP A 263 -14.36 -27.85 1.37
C ASP A 263 -13.60 -29.04 0.73
N PHE A 264 -12.30 -29.19 1.00
CA PHE A 264 -11.44 -30.24 0.45
C PHE A 264 -10.78 -31.15 1.49
N ASP A 265 -10.97 -30.87 2.78
CA ASP A 265 -10.42 -31.65 3.89
C ASP A 265 -11.34 -32.84 4.24
N HIS A 266 -11.44 -33.79 3.29
CA HIS A 266 -12.26 -35.04 3.46
C HIS A 266 -11.48 -36.27 3.02
#